data_ae5a3a4fe37d241f8304bd5483e7b10e
#
_entry.id   ae5a3a4fe37d241f8304bd5483e7b10e
#
_cell.length_a   1.000
_cell.length_b   1.000
_cell.length_c   1.000
_cell.angle_alpha   90.00
_cell.angle_beta   90.00
_cell.angle_gamma   90.00
#
_symmetry.space_group_name_H-M   'P 1'
#
loop_
_entity.id
_entity.type
_entity.pdbx_description
1 polymer ?
#
loop_
_entity_poly.entity_id
_entity_poly.type
_entity_poly.pdbx_seq_one_letter_code
_entity_poly.pdbx_strand_id
1 'polypeptide(L)'
;MECYGSVLVSRRGSHRVSGGRAAARRAARRGAVGRTDPMRRLLPQAMVVAALAGGTSAFVAQDKAVRLSIDGDARTLHTYADDVGELLADEDVHVGEHDIVAPAPGERLANGDEIAVRYGRPVTLTLDGERRRVWTTAHTVDGALRQLGVRAEGAYLSASRSAAITSRGLLLHVRTERTVTFLADGREHTIRTNAATVGEALAATGLTLRGQDTTSVPQDSFPRDGQTVTVMRITGGKEVRDEPVPFTTVRRADPTLPKGTELVERPGEPGTLRTSYRVRSVNGVRQRPRKLRSEIVKPPVARIVRVGTMIVPARVGGPADGLNWRAMAHCESGGRADAVDGSGRYGGLYQLDQGTWRDLGGHGRPQDAPPAEQTYRAKKLYQQRGTGPWPTCGRKLHQ
;
A
#
# COMPACT_ATOMS: atom_id res chain seq x y z
N MET A 1 -20.08 -14.26 6.54
CA MET A 1 -19.83 -14.33 7.98
C MET A 1 -19.94 -12.90 8.47
N GLU A 2 -21.15 -12.38 8.66
CA GLU A 2 -22.01 -12.45 9.86
C GLU A 2 -21.26 -12.10 11.13
N CYS A 3 -21.68 -11.00 11.70
CA CYS A 3 -22.44 -10.77 12.93
C CYS A 3 -22.53 -9.25 13.11
N TYR A 4 -23.64 -8.57 13.02
CA TYR A 4 -24.80 -8.41 13.92
C TYR A 4 -24.42 -7.93 15.32
N GLY A 5 -25.00 -6.79 15.70
CA GLY A 5 -25.04 -6.23 17.03
C GLY A 5 -25.88 -4.95 17.11
N SER A 6 -27.17 -5.11 16.98
CA SER A 6 -28.23 -4.17 17.43
C SER A 6 -28.28 -4.08 18.95
N VAL A 7 -29.08 -3.11 19.45
CA VAL A 7 -29.85 -3.10 20.71
C VAL A 7 -29.66 -1.77 21.44
N LEU A 8 -30.60 -1.05 21.86
CA LEU A 8 -32.02 -0.92 22.25
C LEU A 8 -32.16 0.41 23.03
N VAL A 9 -33.02 1.28 22.70
CA VAL A 9 -34.36 1.57 23.23
C VAL A 9 -34.53 1.45 24.76
N SER A 10 -34.92 2.55 25.40
CA SER A 10 -35.87 2.60 26.55
C SER A 10 -36.26 4.07 26.76
N ARG A 11 -37.43 4.54 26.49
CA ARG A 11 -38.79 4.41 27.09
C ARG A 11 -38.90 4.88 28.53
N ARG A 12 -39.78 5.87 28.66
CA ARG A 12 -40.86 6.11 29.62
C ARG A 12 -40.58 6.88 30.91
N GLY A 13 -41.50 7.82 31.13
CA GLY A 13 -41.87 8.33 32.41
C GLY A 13 -42.91 9.45 32.32
N SER A 14 -44.15 9.04 32.17
CA SER A 14 -45.33 9.88 32.36
C SER A 14 -45.57 10.09 33.85
N HIS A 15 -45.96 11.29 34.27
CA HIS A 15 -46.85 11.44 35.43
C HIS A 15 -47.84 12.54 35.20
N ARG A 16 -49.09 12.12 35.19
CA ARG A 16 -50.36 12.83 35.39
C ARG A 16 -50.63 12.92 36.88
N VAL A 17 -51.11 14.01 37.36
CA VAL A 17 -52.11 14.14 38.49
C VAL A 17 -52.74 15.49 38.23
N SER A 18 -53.95 15.61 37.84
CA SER A 18 -55.28 15.38 38.37
C SER A 18 -55.68 16.21 39.60
N GLY A 19 -56.78 16.93 39.45
CA GLY A 19 -57.75 17.30 40.47
C GLY A 19 -57.62 18.73 40.92
N GLY A 20 -58.66 19.47 41.06
CA GLY A 20 -60.09 19.31 41.10
C GLY A 20 -60.69 20.66 41.43
N ARG A 21 -61.77 20.92 40.79
CA ARG A 21 -63.11 21.22 41.41
C ARG A 21 -63.03 22.12 42.66
N ALA A 22 -63.81 23.11 42.86
CA ALA A 22 -65.18 23.36 42.54
C ALA A 22 -65.62 24.72 43.13
N ALA A 23 -66.57 25.33 42.51
CA ALA A 23 -67.85 25.73 43.07
C ALA A 23 -67.75 26.94 44.02
N ALA A 24 -68.58 27.83 43.98
CA ALA A 24 -69.91 28.10 43.57
C ALA A 24 -70.45 29.37 44.27
N ARG A 25 -71.29 30.02 43.59
CA ARG A 25 -72.56 30.55 44.07
C ARG A 25 -72.69 31.94 44.78
N ARG A 26 -73.50 32.72 44.08
CA ARG A 26 -74.72 33.36 44.52
C ARG A 26 -74.56 34.68 45.26
N ALA A 27 -75.17 35.60 44.69
CA ALA A 27 -76.50 36.18 44.70
C ALA A 27 -76.55 37.34 45.69
N ALA A 28 -77.22 38.38 45.58
CA ALA A 28 -78.50 38.73 45.13
C ALA A 28 -78.75 40.26 45.24
N ARG A 29 -79.43 40.79 44.30
CA ARG A 29 -80.68 41.54 44.44
C ARG A 29 -80.77 42.71 45.46
N ARG A 30 -81.35 43.73 44.92
CA ARG A 30 -82.30 44.76 45.39
C ARG A 30 -81.64 46.15 45.46
N GLY A 31 -82.27 47.17 44.97
CA GLY A 31 -83.60 47.55 44.52
C GLY A 31 -83.60 49.00 44.23
N ALA A 32 -84.31 49.25 43.35
CA ALA A 32 -85.26 50.28 42.93
C ALA A 32 -85.37 51.63 43.66
N VAL A 33 -85.80 52.52 42.87
CA VAL A 33 -86.44 53.83 43.10
C VAL A 33 -85.59 55.03 42.70
N GLY A 34 -85.71 55.66 41.58
CA GLY A 34 -86.82 56.43 41.01
C GLY A 34 -86.65 57.90 41.37
N ARG A 35 -86.28 58.67 40.43
CA ARG A 35 -86.88 60.04 40.24
C ARG A 35 -86.35 60.75 39.01
N THR A 36 -87.18 60.83 38.05
CA THR A 36 -87.50 61.94 37.09
C THR A 36 -86.60 63.13 37.01
N ASP A 37 -86.01 63.32 35.81
CA ASP A 37 -86.07 64.43 34.85
C ASP A 37 -85.78 65.90 35.32
N PRO A 38 -85.36 66.80 34.45
CA PRO A 38 -85.11 66.80 33.00
C PRO A 38 -83.86 67.60 32.56
N MET A 39 -83.16 67.17 31.57
CA MET A 39 -82.40 68.07 30.69
C MET A 39 -82.15 67.42 29.31
N ARG A 40 -83.26 67.31 28.58
CA ARG A 40 -83.16 67.21 27.13
C ARG A 40 -82.82 68.56 26.55
N ARG A 41 -81.66 68.76 25.96
CA ARG A 41 -81.33 69.65 24.84
C ARG A 41 -79.89 70.18 24.86
N LEU A 42 -78.86 69.29 24.92
CA LEU A 42 -77.46 69.69 24.52
C LEU A 42 -76.63 68.50 24.01
N LEU A 43 -77.27 67.61 23.22
CA LEU A 43 -76.63 66.34 22.80
C LEU A 43 -76.26 66.21 21.32
N PRO A 44 -76.17 67.22 20.43
CA PRO A 44 -75.48 66.91 19.20
C PRO A 44 -74.03 67.47 19.01
N GLN A 45 -73.63 68.44 19.85
CA GLN A 45 -72.25 69.04 19.66
C GLN A 45 -71.16 68.35 20.49
N ALA A 46 -71.45 67.74 21.59
CA ALA A 46 -70.46 66.96 22.39
C ALA A 46 -70.04 65.60 21.74
N MET A 47 -70.92 64.98 20.95
CA MET A 47 -70.69 63.72 20.32
C MET A 47 -69.72 63.81 19.07
N VAL A 48 -69.80 64.97 18.39
CA VAL A 48 -68.92 65.19 17.24
C VAL A 48 -67.49 65.50 17.67
N VAL A 49 -67.29 66.21 18.76
CA VAL A 49 -65.94 66.53 19.33
C VAL A 49 -65.34 65.29 20.00
N ALA A 50 -66.18 64.43 20.66
CA ALA A 50 -65.69 63.16 21.23
C ALA A 50 -65.33 62.15 20.15
N ALA A 51 -66.09 62.14 19.03
CA ALA A 51 -65.72 61.26 17.87
C ALA A 51 -64.52 61.74 17.12
N LEU A 52 -64.27 63.06 17.02
CA LEU A 52 -63.01 63.58 16.40
C LEU A 52 -61.79 63.47 17.32
N ALA A 53 -61.94 63.64 18.62
CA ALA A 53 -60.91 63.48 19.60
C ALA A 53 -60.59 61.97 19.87
N GLY A 54 -61.57 61.09 19.80
CA GLY A 54 -61.41 59.64 19.94
C GLY A 54 -60.84 58.99 18.68
N GLY A 55 -61.14 59.56 17.50
CA GLY A 55 -60.56 59.07 16.21
C GLY A 55 -59.08 59.38 16.05
N THR A 56 -58.67 60.56 16.46
CA THR A 56 -57.27 60.97 16.39
C THR A 56 -56.39 60.24 17.43
N SER A 57 -56.91 60.00 18.63
CA SER A 57 -56.15 59.25 19.67
C SER A 57 -56.04 57.75 19.39
N ALA A 58 -57.01 57.16 18.68
CA ALA A 58 -56.93 55.78 18.24
C ALA A 58 -55.92 55.60 17.07
N PHE A 59 -55.83 56.58 16.18
CA PHE A 59 -54.76 56.56 15.09
C PHE A 59 -53.36 56.80 15.65
N VAL A 60 -53.12 57.64 16.62
CA VAL A 60 -51.82 57.87 17.26
C VAL A 60 -51.44 56.70 18.13
N ALA A 61 -52.35 55.91 18.67
CA ALA A 61 -52.08 54.72 19.49
C ALA A 61 -51.69 53.48 18.67
N GLN A 62 -51.87 53.48 17.32
CA GLN A 62 -51.46 52.39 16.43
C GLN A 62 -50.15 52.67 15.69
N ASP A 63 -49.67 53.92 15.71
CA ASP A 63 -48.35 54.28 15.12
C ASP A 63 -47.25 53.75 16.00
N LYS A 64 -46.43 52.84 15.46
CA LYS A 64 -45.25 52.23 16.12
C LYS A 64 -43.99 52.74 15.50
N ALA A 65 -43.13 53.37 16.32
CA ALA A 65 -41.78 53.72 15.92
C ALA A 65 -40.88 52.47 16.12
N VAL A 66 -40.34 51.90 15.04
CA VAL A 66 -39.50 50.72 15.07
C VAL A 66 -38.14 50.97 14.39
N ARG A 67 -37.14 50.22 14.74
CA ARG A 67 -35.83 50.31 14.14
C ARG A 67 -35.59 49.08 13.24
N LEU A 68 -35.59 49.30 11.93
CA LEU A 68 -35.28 48.28 10.93
C LEU A 68 -33.84 48.37 10.53
N SER A 69 -33.10 47.28 10.71
CA SER A 69 -31.74 47.10 10.28
C SER A 69 -31.65 46.07 9.17
N ILE A 70 -31.22 46.48 7.97
CA ILE A 70 -31.02 45.59 6.84
C ILE A 70 -29.51 45.48 6.58
N ASP A 71 -28.97 44.29 6.76
CA ASP A 71 -27.51 44.02 6.61
C ASP A 71 -26.61 44.96 7.43
N GLY A 72 -27.11 45.50 8.53
CA GLY A 72 -26.36 46.44 9.38
C GLY A 72 -26.72 47.91 9.15
N ASP A 73 -27.36 48.24 8.04
CA ASP A 73 -27.85 49.59 7.79
C ASP A 73 -29.20 49.80 8.53
N ALA A 74 -29.13 50.55 9.61
CA ALA A 74 -30.26 50.76 10.49
C ALA A 74 -30.99 52.08 10.21
N ARG A 75 -32.32 52.04 10.14
CA ARG A 75 -33.18 53.21 10.01
C ARG A 75 -34.36 53.10 10.97
N THR A 76 -34.81 54.21 11.54
CA THR A 76 -36.03 54.27 12.32
C THR A 76 -37.17 54.65 11.38
N LEU A 77 -38.29 53.94 11.50
CA LEU A 77 -39.47 54.20 10.69
C LEU A 77 -40.74 54.08 11.56
N HIS A 78 -41.81 54.67 11.10
CA HIS A 78 -43.12 54.57 11.69
C HIS A 78 -43.99 53.65 10.87
N THR A 79 -44.66 52.72 11.54
CA THR A 79 -45.48 51.70 10.87
C THR A 79 -46.77 51.42 11.61
N TYR A 80 -47.74 50.95 10.85
CA TYR A 80 -49.01 50.43 11.38
C TYR A 80 -49.07 48.90 11.33
N ALA A 81 -48.06 48.27 10.81
CA ALA A 81 -47.97 46.84 10.65
C ALA A 81 -48.18 46.11 12.00
N ASP A 82 -48.93 45.01 12.00
CA ASP A 82 -49.24 44.27 13.20
C ASP A 82 -48.15 43.27 13.57
N ASP A 83 -47.39 42.77 12.56
CA ASP A 83 -46.28 41.87 12.75
C ASP A 83 -45.06 42.24 11.89
N VAL A 84 -43.94 41.51 12.11
CA VAL A 84 -42.69 41.76 11.41
C VAL A 84 -42.81 41.44 9.91
N GLY A 85 -43.63 40.44 9.51
CA GLY A 85 -43.78 40.06 8.10
C GLY A 85 -44.52 41.13 7.31
N GLU A 86 -45.59 41.72 7.90
CA GLU A 86 -46.35 42.84 7.31
C GLU A 86 -45.44 44.09 7.19
N LEU A 87 -44.64 44.40 8.19
CA LEU A 87 -43.68 45.50 8.13
C LEU A 87 -42.67 45.29 6.95
N LEU A 88 -42.10 44.08 6.82
CA LEU A 88 -41.13 43.81 5.76
C LEU A 88 -41.75 43.90 4.36
N ALA A 89 -43.03 43.49 4.22
CA ALA A 89 -43.78 43.61 3.00
C ALA A 89 -44.08 45.08 2.64
N ASP A 90 -44.49 45.91 3.62
CA ASP A 90 -44.72 47.34 3.46
C ASP A 90 -43.48 48.11 3.03
N GLU A 91 -42.32 47.69 3.51
CA GLU A 91 -41.02 48.28 3.20
C GLU A 91 -40.35 47.64 1.95
N ASP A 92 -41.08 46.77 1.20
CA ASP A 92 -40.60 46.06 0.00
C ASP A 92 -39.28 45.24 0.25
N VAL A 93 -39.17 44.70 1.48
CA VAL A 93 -38.05 43.87 1.92
C VAL A 93 -38.38 42.41 1.68
N HIS A 94 -37.80 41.84 0.60
CA HIS A 94 -37.95 40.44 0.29
C HIS A 94 -37.00 39.57 1.11
N VAL A 95 -37.55 38.54 1.76
CA VAL A 95 -36.81 37.59 2.60
C VAL A 95 -36.78 36.22 1.93
N GLY A 96 -35.59 35.70 1.64
CA GLY A 96 -35.39 34.38 1.06
C GLY A 96 -35.19 33.29 2.12
N GLU A 97 -35.12 32.03 1.66
CA GLU A 97 -34.99 30.84 2.51
C GLU A 97 -33.76 30.86 3.41
N HIS A 98 -32.68 31.52 2.97
CA HIS A 98 -31.39 31.55 3.67
C HIS A 98 -31.10 32.86 4.42
N ASP A 99 -32.09 33.74 4.46
CA ASP A 99 -31.98 35.00 5.18
C ASP A 99 -32.39 34.81 6.66
N ILE A 100 -31.88 35.66 7.49
CA ILE A 100 -32.21 35.65 8.92
C ILE A 100 -32.96 36.92 9.25
N VAL A 101 -34.13 36.73 9.80
CA VAL A 101 -34.96 37.83 10.34
C VAL A 101 -35.14 37.61 11.85
N ALA A 102 -34.85 38.64 12.61
CA ALA A 102 -35.01 38.64 14.04
C ALA A 102 -35.66 39.95 14.52
N PRO A 103 -36.78 39.94 15.22
CA PRO A 103 -37.66 38.79 15.55
C PRO A 103 -38.24 38.05 14.34
N ALA A 104 -38.86 36.87 14.53
CA ALA A 104 -39.41 36.07 13.43
C ALA A 104 -40.58 36.82 12.72
N PRO A 105 -40.78 36.59 11.39
CA PRO A 105 -41.81 37.33 10.63
C PRO A 105 -43.24 37.30 11.22
N GLY A 106 -43.61 36.23 11.95
CA GLY A 106 -44.91 36.10 12.59
C GLY A 106 -45.01 36.72 14.00
N GLU A 107 -43.94 37.35 14.50
CA GLU A 107 -43.97 38.00 15.81
C GLU A 107 -44.59 39.39 15.72
N ARG A 108 -45.43 39.73 16.75
CA ARG A 108 -46.10 41.02 16.84
C ARG A 108 -45.12 42.15 17.09
N LEU A 109 -45.31 43.24 16.39
CA LEU A 109 -44.54 44.47 16.57
C LEU A 109 -45.07 45.30 17.73
N ALA A 110 -44.12 45.79 18.52
CA ALA A 110 -44.34 46.78 19.55
C ALA A 110 -43.57 48.08 19.27
N ASN A 111 -44.01 49.16 19.87
CA ASN A 111 -43.31 50.44 19.76
C ASN A 111 -41.91 50.30 20.39
N GLY A 112 -40.87 50.69 19.65
CA GLY A 112 -39.46 50.64 20.07
C GLY A 112 -38.77 49.33 19.68
N ASP A 113 -39.43 48.39 18.98
CA ASP A 113 -38.82 47.13 18.57
C ASP A 113 -37.67 47.37 17.56
N GLU A 114 -36.65 46.49 17.67
CA GLU A 114 -35.54 46.41 16.71
C GLU A 114 -35.66 45.17 15.86
N ILE A 115 -35.83 45.36 14.56
CA ILE A 115 -35.90 44.30 13.56
C ILE A 115 -34.62 44.23 12.78
N ALA A 116 -33.99 43.04 12.73
CA ALA A 116 -32.76 42.83 11.96
C ALA A 116 -33.01 41.83 10.85
N VAL A 117 -32.74 42.23 9.62
CA VAL A 117 -32.71 41.37 8.44
C VAL A 117 -31.29 41.21 7.99
N ARG A 118 -30.84 39.98 7.85
CA ARG A 118 -29.52 39.62 7.36
C ARG A 118 -29.62 38.69 6.16
N TYR A 119 -29.18 39.14 5.01
CA TYR A 119 -29.26 38.37 3.79
C TYR A 119 -28.22 37.23 3.74
N GLY A 120 -28.69 36.05 3.35
CA GLY A 120 -27.86 34.89 3.09
C GLY A 120 -27.06 35.04 1.80
N ARG A 121 -25.75 34.79 1.89
CA ARG A 121 -24.82 34.83 0.75
C ARG A 121 -24.29 33.45 0.45
N PRO A 122 -24.37 32.96 -0.79
CA PRO A 122 -23.86 31.66 -1.14
C PRO A 122 -22.31 31.69 -1.19
N VAL A 123 -21.68 30.73 -0.55
CA VAL A 123 -20.22 30.52 -0.63
C VAL A 123 -19.95 29.11 -1.14
N THR A 124 -19.27 29.03 -2.27
CA THR A 124 -18.71 27.75 -2.72
C THR A 124 -17.37 27.56 -2.03
N LEU A 125 -17.38 26.82 -0.93
CA LEU A 125 -16.22 26.56 -0.09
C LEU A 125 -15.54 25.26 -0.51
N THR A 126 -14.24 25.33 -0.84
CA THR A 126 -13.37 24.16 -0.91
C THR A 126 -12.50 24.17 0.34
N LEU A 127 -12.84 23.31 1.30
CA LEU A 127 -12.11 23.17 2.56
C LEU A 127 -11.31 21.88 2.55
N ASP A 128 -9.99 21.98 2.61
CA ASP A 128 -9.06 20.83 2.63
C ASP A 128 -9.30 19.80 1.51
N GLY A 129 -9.64 20.30 0.32
CA GLY A 129 -9.95 19.49 -0.86
C GLY A 129 -11.43 19.13 -1.04
N GLU A 130 -12.24 19.27 0.00
CA GLU A 130 -13.68 18.98 -0.06
C GLU A 130 -14.48 20.21 -0.50
N ARG A 131 -15.21 20.11 -1.59
CA ARG A 131 -16.03 21.20 -2.12
C ARG A 131 -17.48 21.08 -1.64
N ARG A 132 -18.01 22.16 -1.03
CA ARG A 132 -19.39 22.29 -0.60
C ARG A 132 -19.94 23.68 -0.86
N ARG A 133 -21.25 23.78 -1.08
CA ARG A 133 -21.94 25.06 -1.11
C ARG A 133 -22.56 25.31 0.27
N VAL A 134 -22.26 26.46 0.84
CA VAL A 134 -22.73 26.90 2.16
C VAL A 134 -23.30 28.30 2.06
N TRP A 135 -24.15 28.68 3.02
CA TRP A 135 -24.71 30.02 3.12
C TRP A 135 -24.19 30.70 4.38
N THR A 136 -23.96 31.97 4.28
CA THR A 136 -23.49 32.81 5.39
C THR A 136 -24.19 34.17 5.35
N THR A 137 -24.47 34.73 6.50
CA THR A 137 -24.91 36.12 6.60
C THR A 137 -23.74 37.09 6.87
N ALA A 138 -22.53 36.58 6.93
CA ALA A 138 -21.33 37.41 7.11
C ALA A 138 -20.99 38.19 5.85
N HIS A 139 -20.53 39.44 6.02
CA HIS A 139 -20.14 40.32 4.93
C HIS A 139 -18.71 40.10 4.46
N THR A 140 -17.86 39.47 5.27
CA THR A 140 -16.44 39.22 4.98
C THR A 140 -16.07 37.76 5.05
N VAL A 141 -14.98 37.40 4.39
CA VAL A 141 -14.41 36.03 4.45
C VAL A 141 -14.12 35.61 5.89
N ASP A 142 -13.53 36.51 6.70
CA ASP A 142 -13.21 36.21 8.10
C ASP A 142 -14.47 35.95 8.95
N GLY A 143 -15.52 36.76 8.74
CA GLY A 143 -16.82 36.55 9.38
C GLY A 143 -17.46 35.22 9.00
N ALA A 144 -17.41 34.88 7.70
CA ALA A 144 -17.95 33.61 7.21
C ALA A 144 -17.20 32.40 7.77
N LEU A 145 -15.87 32.43 7.82
CA LEU A 145 -15.07 31.36 8.38
C LEU A 145 -15.38 31.14 9.87
N ARG A 146 -15.54 32.21 10.64
CA ARG A 146 -15.96 32.12 12.06
C ARG A 146 -17.35 31.54 12.21
N GLN A 147 -18.32 32.01 11.40
CA GLN A 147 -19.68 31.50 11.42
C GLN A 147 -19.77 30.01 11.07
N LEU A 148 -18.91 29.55 10.16
CA LEU A 148 -18.83 28.15 9.73
C LEU A 148 -17.96 27.27 10.64
N GLY A 149 -17.36 27.85 11.71
CA GLY A 149 -16.49 27.12 12.64
C GLY A 149 -15.15 26.67 12.03
N VAL A 150 -14.71 27.31 10.93
CA VAL A 150 -13.45 26.96 10.26
C VAL A 150 -12.28 27.66 10.94
N ARG A 151 -11.33 26.89 11.46
CA ARG A 151 -10.08 27.41 12.00
C ARG A 151 -9.20 27.94 10.86
N ALA A 152 -9.07 29.24 10.80
CA ALA A 152 -8.33 29.88 9.71
C ALA A 152 -6.94 30.39 10.12
N GLU A 153 -6.49 30.11 11.36
CA GLU A 153 -5.12 30.45 11.81
C GLU A 153 -4.11 29.61 11.06
N GLY A 154 -3.08 30.23 10.48
CA GLY A 154 -2.08 29.55 9.66
C GLY A 154 -2.62 28.97 8.34
N ALA A 155 -3.92 29.10 8.05
CA ALA A 155 -4.51 28.55 6.84
C ALA A 155 -4.16 29.39 5.60
N TYR A 156 -4.02 28.71 4.47
CA TYR A 156 -4.05 29.36 3.16
C TYR A 156 -5.48 29.70 2.78
N LEU A 157 -5.71 30.94 2.34
CA LEU A 157 -6.99 31.43 1.83
C LEU A 157 -6.80 31.95 0.40
N SER A 158 -7.68 31.58 -0.52
CA SER A 158 -7.64 32.08 -1.90
C SER A 158 -8.13 33.54 -2.03
N ALA A 159 -8.69 34.10 -0.95
CA ALA A 159 -9.14 35.49 -0.87
C ALA A 159 -8.70 36.11 0.46
N SER A 160 -8.55 37.43 0.50
CA SER A 160 -8.23 38.13 1.75
C SER A 160 -9.32 37.90 2.80
N ARG A 161 -8.94 37.88 4.10
CA ARG A 161 -9.88 37.79 5.22
C ARG A 161 -10.91 38.93 5.23
N SER A 162 -10.48 40.13 4.79
CA SER A 162 -11.33 41.30 4.67
C SER A 162 -12.12 41.41 3.37
N ALA A 163 -11.93 40.42 2.46
CA ALA A 163 -12.68 40.43 1.19
C ALA A 163 -14.18 40.33 1.44
N ALA A 164 -14.95 41.18 0.74
CA ALA A 164 -16.39 41.24 0.89
C ALA A 164 -17.05 40.03 0.17
N ILE A 165 -18.07 39.45 0.83
CA ILE A 165 -18.94 38.45 0.22
C ILE A 165 -20.18 39.16 -0.27
N THR A 166 -20.35 39.20 -1.59
CA THR A 166 -21.51 39.85 -2.23
C THR A 166 -22.72 38.90 -2.28
N SER A 167 -23.90 39.44 -2.63
CA SER A 167 -25.11 38.65 -2.88
C SER A 167 -24.94 37.62 -4.04
N ARG A 168 -23.98 37.86 -4.96
CA ARG A 168 -23.62 36.90 -6.04
C ARG A 168 -22.83 35.71 -5.52
N GLY A 169 -22.34 35.78 -4.27
CA GLY A 169 -21.55 34.76 -3.64
C GLY A 169 -20.04 34.89 -3.81
N LEU A 170 -19.32 33.91 -3.32
CA LEU A 170 -17.87 33.83 -3.39
C LEU A 170 -17.41 32.40 -3.60
N LEU A 171 -16.37 32.21 -4.41
CA LEU A 171 -15.60 30.96 -4.47
C LEU A 171 -14.40 31.10 -3.54
N LEU A 172 -14.34 30.25 -2.51
CA LEU A 172 -13.31 30.32 -1.47
C LEU A 172 -12.61 28.97 -1.32
N HIS A 173 -11.30 28.94 -1.51
CA HIS A 173 -10.46 27.81 -1.18
C HIS A 173 -9.74 28.05 0.13
N VAL A 174 -9.88 27.11 1.05
CA VAL A 174 -9.26 27.13 2.39
C VAL A 174 -8.46 25.85 2.55
N ARG A 175 -7.20 25.98 2.92
CA ARG A 175 -6.35 24.87 3.35
C ARG A 175 -5.92 25.16 4.77
N THR A 176 -6.41 24.37 5.71
CA THR A 176 -6.07 24.52 7.13
C THR A 176 -4.61 24.16 7.39
N GLU A 177 -4.05 24.70 8.44
CA GLU A 177 -2.71 24.30 8.87
C GLU A 177 -2.78 22.91 9.50
N ARG A 178 -1.88 22.03 9.12
CA ARG A 178 -1.80 20.62 9.53
C ARG A 178 -0.39 20.27 9.94
N THR A 179 -0.27 19.32 10.84
CA THR A 179 1.00 18.74 11.24
C THR A 179 1.28 17.50 10.42
N VAL A 180 2.41 17.47 9.71
CA VAL A 180 2.84 16.32 8.90
C VAL A 180 4.26 15.94 9.31
N THR A 181 4.50 14.66 9.53
CA THR A 181 5.81 14.11 9.88
C THR A 181 6.38 13.33 8.71
N PHE A 182 7.57 13.70 8.27
CA PHE A 182 8.34 12.97 7.26
C PHE A 182 9.43 12.14 7.93
N LEU A 183 9.43 10.82 7.66
CA LEU A 183 10.50 9.91 8.05
C LEU A 183 11.47 9.77 6.88
N ALA A 184 12.67 10.33 7.00
CA ALA A 184 13.69 10.30 5.96
C ALA A 184 15.08 10.05 6.56
N ASP A 185 15.83 9.14 5.95
CA ASP A 185 17.23 8.88 6.30
C ASP A 185 17.44 8.57 7.81
N GLY A 186 16.43 7.88 8.42
CA GLY A 186 16.44 7.53 9.85
C GLY A 186 16.10 8.68 10.80
N ARG A 187 15.60 9.80 10.29
CA ARG A 187 15.21 10.97 11.07
C ARG A 187 13.76 11.36 10.83
N GLU A 188 13.15 11.98 11.83
CA GLU A 188 11.82 12.56 11.76
C GLU A 188 11.90 14.06 11.51
N HIS A 189 11.12 14.53 10.55
CA HIS A 189 10.96 15.93 10.20
C HIS A 189 9.49 16.30 10.32
N THR A 190 9.11 16.88 11.45
CA THR A 190 7.73 17.31 11.69
C THR A 190 7.59 18.78 11.33
N ILE A 191 6.61 19.09 10.49
CA ILE A 191 6.30 20.47 10.08
C ILE A 191 4.81 20.74 10.22
N ARG A 192 4.50 22.02 10.41
CA ARG A 192 3.16 22.58 10.25
C ARG A 192 3.05 23.19 8.87
N THR A 193 2.04 22.82 8.11
CA THR A 193 1.91 23.21 6.70
C THR A 193 0.45 23.31 6.26
N ASN A 194 0.20 24.21 5.34
CA ASN A 194 -1.06 24.33 4.59
C ASN A 194 -0.87 23.94 3.11
N ALA A 195 0.18 23.16 2.81
CA ALA A 195 0.51 22.69 1.46
C ALA A 195 -0.67 21.97 0.80
N ALA A 196 -0.82 22.10 -0.51
CA ALA A 196 -1.87 21.43 -1.27
C ALA A 196 -1.54 19.96 -1.49
N THR A 197 -0.26 19.59 -1.49
CA THR A 197 0.20 18.23 -1.79
C THR A 197 1.28 17.78 -0.81
N VAL A 198 1.44 16.46 -0.69
CA VAL A 198 2.54 15.85 0.07
C VAL A 198 3.89 16.29 -0.50
N GLY A 199 4.00 16.47 -1.82
CA GLY A 199 5.22 16.94 -2.48
C GLY A 199 5.60 18.37 -2.06
N GLU A 200 4.62 19.29 -2.03
CA GLU A 200 4.85 20.67 -1.53
C GLU A 200 5.28 20.67 -0.05
N ALA A 201 4.61 19.86 0.78
CA ALA A 201 4.95 19.74 2.18
C ALA A 201 6.36 19.16 2.37
N LEU A 202 6.74 18.15 1.58
CA LEU A 202 8.08 17.58 1.60
C LEU A 202 9.14 18.60 1.21
N ALA A 203 8.90 19.37 0.14
CA ALA A 203 9.82 20.43 -0.30
C ALA A 203 10.05 21.49 0.79
N ALA A 204 9.02 21.83 1.57
CA ALA A 204 9.12 22.78 2.68
C ALA A 204 10.05 22.29 3.81
N THR A 205 10.29 20.97 3.94
CA THR A 205 11.28 20.42 4.88
C THR A 205 12.72 20.50 4.40
N GLY A 206 12.96 20.87 3.14
CA GLY A 206 14.28 20.82 2.49
C GLY A 206 14.68 19.40 2.04
N LEU A 207 13.83 18.40 2.24
CA LEU A 207 14.06 17.04 1.78
C LEU A 207 13.82 16.95 0.27
N THR A 208 14.81 16.46 -0.46
CA THR A 208 14.73 16.25 -1.90
C THR A 208 14.67 14.77 -2.25
N LEU A 209 13.82 14.38 -3.18
CA LEU A 209 13.81 13.07 -3.79
C LEU A 209 14.80 13.03 -4.95
N ARG A 210 15.57 11.95 -5.07
CA ARG A 210 16.58 11.77 -6.11
C ARG A 210 16.34 10.50 -6.90
N GLY A 211 16.53 10.55 -8.20
CA GLY A 211 16.45 9.37 -9.07
C GLY A 211 15.13 8.63 -8.97
N GLN A 212 15.12 7.47 -8.30
CA GLN A 212 13.93 6.62 -8.13
C GLN A 212 13.28 6.74 -6.75
N ASP A 213 13.73 7.69 -5.91
CA ASP A 213 13.14 7.91 -4.60
C ASP A 213 11.65 8.21 -4.71
N THR A 214 10.90 7.76 -3.72
CA THR A 214 9.46 7.99 -3.65
C THR A 214 9.01 8.14 -2.20
N THR A 215 7.75 8.41 -2.00
CA THR A 215 7.12 8.52 -0.69
C THR A 215 6.12 7.39 -0.48
N SER A 216 5.83 7.05 0.78
CA SER A 216 4.82 6.02 1.14
C SER A 216 3.40 6.41 0.73
N VAL A 217 3.18 7.68 0.43
CA VAL A 217 1.92 8.26 -0.03
C VAL A 217 2.21 9.00 -1.34
N PRO A 218 1.34 8.99 -2.35
CA PRO A 218 1.55 9.74 -3.60
C PRO A 218 1.86 11.22 -3.33
N GLN A 219 2.82 11.79 -4.05
CA GLN A 219 3.27 13.17 -3.84
C GLN A 219 2.20 14.20 -4.19
N ASP A 220 1.29 13.88 -5.09
CA ASP A 220 0.15 14.69 -5.52
C ASP A 220 -1.06 14.60 -4.58
N SER A 221 -1.03 13.68 -3.60
CA SER A 221 -2.10 13.55 -2.63
C SER A 221 -2.12 14.69 -1.63
N PHE A 222 -3.33 15.00 -1.13
CA PHE A 222 -3.53 16.00 -0.10
C PHE A 222 -3.05 15.47 1.26
N PRO A 223 -2.13 16.16 1.97
CA PRO A 223 -1.62 15.70 3.26
C PRO A 223 -2.69 15.85 4.36
N ARG A 224 -2.80 14.86 5.25
CA ARG A 224 -3.75 14.85 6.37
C ARG A 224 -3.07 15.30 7.66
N ASP A 225 -3.86 15.88 8.57
CA ASP A 225 -3.33 16.26 9.89
C ASP A 225 -2.88 15.01 10.68
N GLY A 226 -1.71 15.10 11.32
CA GLY A 226 -1.07 13.99 12.03
C GLY A 226 -0.49 12.90 11.11
N GLN A 227 -0.48 13.09 9.79
CA GLN A 227 0.02 12.08 8.85
C GLN A 227 1.53 11.91 8.93
N THR A 228 1.95 10.63 8.97
CA THR A 228 3.36 10.25 8.80
C THR A 228 3.60 9.75 7.37
N VAL A 229 4.57 10.36 6.69
CA VAL A 229 4.97 10.02 5.32
C VAL A 229 6.42 9.56 5.34
N THR A 230 6.67 8.33 4.92
CA THR A 230 8.03 7.80 4.82
C THR A 230 8.64 8.10 3.46
N VAL A 231 9.80 8.70 3.44
CA VAL A 231 10.63 8.84 2.23
C VAL A 231 11.36 7.53 2.01
N MET A 232 11.15 6.94 0.86
CA MET A 232 11.80 5.70 0.43
C MET A 232 12.97 6.03 -0.48
N ARG A 233 14.20 5.92 0.05
CA ARG A 233 15.44 6.05 -0.73
C ARG A 233 15.64 4.81 -1.55
N ILE A 234 15.60 4.94 -2.87
CA ILE A 234 15.67 3.82 -3.78
C ILE A 234 16.95 3.87 -4.59
N THR A 235 17.82 2.89 -4.35
CA THR A 235 18.98 2.64 -5.18
C THR A 235 18.81 1.34 -5.92
N GLY A 236 19.29 1.29 -7.14
CA GLY A 236 19.18 0.09 -7.96
C GLY A 236 20.26 0.03 -9.01
N GLY A 237 20.48 -1.18 -9.51
CA GLY A 237 21.49 -1.44 -10.54
C GLY A 237 21.22 -2.74 -11.26
N LYS A 238 22.19 -3.10 -12.12
CA LYS A 238 22.24 -4.38 -12.81
C LYS A 238 23.36 -5.22 -12.19
N GLU A 239 23.04 -6.44 -11.78
CA GLU A 239 24.00 -7.43 -11.31
C GLU A 239 24.06 -8.57 -12.31
N VAL A 240 25.27 -9.03 -12.63
CA VAL A 240 25.50 -10.15 -13.54
C VAL A 240 26.13 -11.29 -12.75
N ARG A 241 25.59 -12.49 -12.88
CA ARG A 241 26.12 -13.71 -12.28
C ARG A 241 26.36 -14.73 -13.35
N ASP A 242 27.52 -15.36 -13.27
CA ASP A 242 27.90 -16.46 -14.12
C ASP A 242 27.83 -17.76 -13.30
N GLU A 243 27.08 -18.72 -13.80
CA GLU A 243 26.88 -20.02 -13.16
C GLU A 243 27.39 -21.14 -14.10
N PRO A 244 28.06 -22.17 -13.58
CA PRO A 244 28.49 -23.28 -14.41
C PRO A 244 27.28 -24.11 -14.89
N VAL A 245 27.28 -24.42 -16.17
CA VAL A 245 26.35 -25.38 -16.77
C VAL A 245 27.09 -26.73 -16.86
N PRO A 246 26.59 -27.78 -16.22
CA PRO A 246 27.19 -29.07 -16.23
C PRO A 246 27.22 -29.66 -17.65
N PHE A 247 28.30 -30.38 -17.98
CA PHE A 247 28.39 -31.12 -19.22
C PHE A 247 27.71 -32.48 -19.10
N THR A 248 27.29 -33.03 -20.22
CA THR A 248 26.76 -34.40 -20.31
C THR A 248 27.91 -35.38 -20.62
N THR A 249 27.77 -36.63 -20.19
CA THR A 249 28.71 -37.71 -20.56
C THR A 249 28.06 -38.57 -21.62
N VAL A 250 28.68 -38.65 -22.78
CA VAL A 250 28.30 -39.51 -23.88
C VAL A 250 29.19 -40.76 -23.85
N ARG A 251 28.59 -41.93 -23.69
CA ARG A 251 29.25 -43.20 -23.70
C ARG A 251 29.13 -43.81 -25.09
N ARG A 252 30.31 -44.19 -25.68
CA ARG A 252 30.38 -44.86 -26.97
C ARG A 252 30.91 -46.25 -26.78
N ALA A 253 30.23 -47.25 -27.30
CA ALA A 253 30.69 -48.64 -27.31
C ALA A 253 31.96 -48.76 -28.18
N ASP A 254 32.96 -49.48 -27.65
CA ASP A 254 34.22 -49.73 -28.32
C ASP A 254 34.52 -51.25 -28.32
N PRO A 255 34.42 -51.90 -29.46
CA PRO A 255 34.69 -53.34 -29.56
C PRO A 255 36.18 -53.68 -29.49
N THR A 256 37.08 -52.68 -29.50
CA THR A 256 38.52 -52.90 -29.36
C THR A 256 39.00 -52.92 -27.92
N LEU A 257 38.15 -52.40 -26.99
CA LEU A 257 38.46 -52.40 -25.58
C LEU A 257 37.73 -53.54 -24.87
N PRO A 258 38.37 -54.20 -23.90
CA PRO A 258 37.74 -55.21 -23.09
C PRO A 258 36.54 -54.71 -22.37
N LYS A 259 35.50 -55.55 -22.26
CA LYS A 259 34.30 -55.22 -21.46
C LYS A 259 34.66 -54.91 -20.02
N GLY A 260 34.19 -53.74 -19.54
CA GLY A 260 34.48 -53.20 -18.21
C GLY A 260 35.59 -52.19 -18.20
N THR A 261 36.22 -51.90 -19.35
CA THR A 261 37.21 -50.80 -19.50
C THR A 261 36.54 -49.53 -19.97
N GLU A 262 36.76 -48.41 -19.33
CA GLU A 262 36.32 -47.09 -19.77
C GLU A 262 37.55 -46.24 -20.11
N LEU A 263 37.55 -45.63 -21.27
CA LEU A 263 38.61 -44.70 -21.71
C LEU A 263 37.97 -43.34 -21.99
N VAL A 264 38.47 -42.30 -21.32
CA VAL A 264 38.04 -40.93 -21.62
C VAL A 264 38.70 -40.46 -22.91
N GLU A 265 37.92 -40.40 -23.99
CA GLU A 265 38.34 -39.94 -25.31
C GLU A 265 38.48 -38.41 -25.33
N ARG A 266 37.47 -37.74 -24.69
CA ARG A 266 37.46 -36.28 -24.56
C ARG A 266 36.96 -35.91 -23.18
N PRO A 267 37.69 -35.11 -22.40
CA PRO A 267 37.21 -34.58 -21.14
C PRO A 267 36.05 -33.62 -21.40
N GLY A 268 35.05 -33.60 -20.46
CA GLY A 268 33.98 -32.64 -20.50
C GLY A 268 34.44 -31.28 -19.96
N GLU A 269 33.89 -30.21 -20.52
CA GLU A 269 34.10 -28.87 -20.01
C GLU A 269 32.76 -28.26 -19.60
N PRO A 270 32.61 -27.66 -18.40
CA PRO A 270 31.41 -26.97 -18.03
C PRO A 270 31.17 -25.74 -18.89
N GLY A 271 29.93 -25.48 -19.24
CA GLY A 271 29.49 -24.25 -19.87
C GLY A 271 29.34 -23.14 -18.84
N THR A 272 28.95 -21.95 -19.30
CA THR A 272 28.68 -20.78 -18.47
C THR A 272 27.33 -20.20 -18.82
N LEU A 273 26.42 -20.16 -17.85
CA LEU A 273 25.13 -19.47 -17.91
C LEU A 273 25.29 -18.09 -17.28
N ARG A 274 25.15 -17.06 -18.07
CA ARG A 274 25.14 -15.66 -17.58
C ARG A 274 23.72 -15.21 -17.32
N THR A 275 23.44 -14.85 -16.07
CA THR A 275 22.13 -14.33 -15.66
C THR A 275 22.28 -12.89 -15.20
N SER A 276 21.50 -12.00 -15.81
CA SER A 276 21.41 -10.59 -15.41
C SER A 276 20.22 -10.40 -14.49
N TYR A 277 20.45 -9.68 -13.40
CA TYR A 277 19.42 -9.34 -12.41
C TYR A 277 19.31 -7.83 -12.30
N ARG A 278 18.07 -7.35 -12.07
CA ARG A 278 17.83 -6.03 -11.52
C ARG A 278 17.87 -6.15 -10.00
N VAL A 279 18.77 -5.42 -9.37
CA VAL A 279 18.84 -5.30 -7.90
C VAL A 279 18.29 -3.96 -7.49
N ARG A 280 17.63 -3.91 -6.35
CA ARG A 280 17.05 -2.70 -5.77
C ARG A 280 17.25 -2.75 -4.26
N SER A 281 17.56 -1.60 -3.66
CA SER A 281 17.50 -1.42 -2.21
C SER A 281 16.53 -0.29 -1.88
N VAL A 282 15.79 -0.44 -0.81
CA VAL A 282 14.88 0.58 -0.28
C VAL A 282 15.33 0.89 1.14
N ASN A 283 15.66 2.14 1.41
CA ASN A 283 16.21 2.59 2.70
C ASN A 283 17.38 1.71 3.17
N GLY A 284 18.30 1.37 2.25
CA GLY A 284 19.46 0.51 2.54
C GLY A 284 19.15 -1.00 2.59
N VAL A 285 17.89 -1.41 2.67
CA VAL A 285 17.51 -2.82 2.71
C VAL A 285 17.41 -3.37 1.29
N ARG A 286 18.28 -4.36 0.98
CA ARG A 286 18.30 -5.02 -0.33
C ARG A 286 17.03 -5.82 -0.56
N GLN A 287 16.37 -5.57 -1.66
CA GLN A 287 15.19 -6.32 -2.10
C GLN A 287 15.61 -7.57 -2.89
N ARG A 288 14.69 -8.53 -3.03
CA ARG A 288 14.90 -9.75 -3.82
C ARG A 288 15.25 -9.37 -5.27
N PRO A 289 16.41 -9.86 -5.80
CA PRO A 289 16.81 -9.58 -7.17
C PRO A 289 15.77 -10.09 -8.17
N ARG A 290 15.44 -9.27 -9.16
CA ARG A 290 14.55 -9.68 -10.26
C ARG A 290 15.38 -10.13 -11.46
N LYS A 291 15.23 -11.37 -11.88
CA LYS A 291 15.85 -11.90 -13.10
C LYS A 291 15.36 -11.14 -14.32
N LEU A 292 16.30 -10.65 -15.13
CA LEU A 292 16.03 -9.92 -16.37
C LEU A 292 16.23 -10.83 -17.60
N ARG A 293 17.40 -11.48 -17.70
CA ARG A 293 17.78 -12.31 -18.83
C ARG A 293 18.74 -13.39 -18.38
N SER A 294 18.67 -14.56 -19.01
CA SER A 294 19.68 -15.60 -18.93
C SER A 294 20.12 -15.98 -20.34
N GLU A 295 21.40 -16.20 -20.51
CA GLU A 295 21.96 -16.66 -21.78
C GLU A 295 23.16 -17.58 -21.51
N ILE A 296 23.33 -18.59 -22.34
CA ILE A 296 24.52 -19.45 -22.31
C ILE A 296 25.62 -18.73 -23.09
N VAL A 297 26.59 -18.18 -22.38
CA VAL A 297 27.73 -17.46 -22.98
C VAL A 297 28.87 -18.40 -23.42
N LYS A 298 28.97 -19.57 -22.75
CA LYS A 298 29.82 -20.69 -23.15
C LYS A 298 28.99 -21.97 -23.09
N PRO A 299 28.75 -22.66 -24.21
CA PRO A 299 28.08 -23.94 -24.19
C PRO A 299 28.92 -25.01 -23.49
N PRO A 300 28.34 -25.95 -22.75
CA PRO A 300 29.09 -27.08 -22.19
C PRO A 300 29.60 -28.02 -23.29
N VAL A 301 30.80 -28.54 -23.12
CA VAL A 301 31.37 -29.55 -24.02
C VAL A 301 31.19 -30.93 -23.39
N ALA A 302 30.51 -31.82 -24.09
CA ALA A 302 30.22 -33.15 -23.56
C ALA A 302 31.52 -33.98 -23.37
N ARG A 303 31.60 -34.67 -22.24
CA ARG A 303 32.62 -35.70 -21.98
C ARG A 303 32.29 -36.91 -22.85
N ILE A 304 33.28 -37.43 -23.60
CA ILE A 304 33.15 -38.65 -24.39
C ILE A 304 33.94 -39.74 -23.71
N VAL A 305 33.27 -40.84 -23.39
CA VAL A 305 33.89 -42.03 -22.79
C VAL A 305 33.66 -43.19 -23.70
N ARG A 306 34.74 -43.87 -24.13
CA ARG A 306 34.70 -45.13 -24.85
C ARG A 306 34.54 -46.27 -23.83
N VAL A 307 33.50 -47.08 -23.98
CA VAL A 307 33.19 -48.20 -23.08
C VAL A 307 33.48 -49.51 -23.81
N GLY A 308 34.38 -50.24 -23.27
CA GLY A 308 34.76 -51.53 -23.85
C GLY A 308 33.59 -52.53 -23.91
N THR A 309 33.43 -53.13 -25.08
CA THR A 309 32.42 -54.19 -25.33
C THR A 309 33.06 -55.51 -25.74
N MET A 310 34.38 -55.56 -25.98
CA MET A 310 35.07 -56.77 -26.33
C MET A 310 34.98 -57.82 -25.21
N ILE A 311 34.48 -58.97 -25.52
CA ILE A 311 34.45 -60.11 -24.58
C ILE A 311 35.83 -60.78 -24.68
N VAL A 312 36.63 -60.67 -23.62
CA VAL A 312 37.93 -61.37 -23.55
C VAL A 312 37.66 -62.84 -23.28
N PRO A 313 38.13 -63.72 -24.13
CA PRO A 313 37.93 -65.17 -23.90
C PRO A 313 38.60 -65.61 -22.58
N ALA A 314 37.88 -66.41 -21.79
CA ALA A 314 38.44 -66.96 -20.56
C ALA A 314 39.52 -68.04 -20.81
N ARG A 315 39.57 -68.54 -22.05
CA ARG A 315 40.50 -69.58 -22.48
C ARG A 315 41.38 -69.12 -23.65
N VAL A 316 42.64 -69.49 -23.62
CA VAL A 316 43.59 -69.27 -24.69
C VAL A 316 43.83 -70.52 -25.56
N GLY A 317 43.28 -71.67 -25.11
CA GLY A 317 43.54 -72.96 -25.67
C GLY A 317 44.83 -73.57 -25.12
N GLY A 318 44.94 -74.92 -25.16
CA GLY A 318 46.13 -75.63 -24.74
C GLY A 318 46.36 -75.74 -23.22
N PRO A 319 47.53 -76.14 -22.81
CA PRO A 319 47.86 -76.48 -21.39
C PRO A 319 47.70 -75.29 -20.42
N ALA A 320 47.82 -74.06 -20.88
CA ALA A 320 47.73 -72.86 -20.05
C ALA A 320 46.36 -72.74 -19.36
N ASP A 321 45.30 -73.30 -19.93
CA ASP A 321 43.96 -73.14 -19.35
C ASP A 321 43.71 -74.05 -18.12
N GLY A 322 44.48 -75.10 -17.96
CA GLY A 322 44.38 -76.04 -16.84
C GLY A 322 45.25 -75.66 -15.61
N LEU A 323 46.01 -74.60 -15.70
CA LEU A 323 46.94 -74.18 -14.65
C LEU A 323 46.28 -73.36 -13.55
N ASN A 324 46.87 -73.37 -12.33
CA ASN A 324 46.38 -72.65 -11.18
C ASN A 324 46.75 -71.15 -11.21
N TRP A 325 46.07 -70.37 -12.08
CA TRP A 325 46.28 -68.91 -12.23
C TRP A 325 45.94 -68.14 -10.97
N ARG A 326 45.03 -68.66 -10.13
CA ARG A 326 44.67 -68.02 -8.86
C ARG A 326 45.82 -68.08 -7.85
N ALA A 327 46.47 -69.23 -7.72
CA ALA A 327 47.63 -69.37 -6.84
C ALA A 327 48.78 -68.46 -7.29
N MET A 328 49.02 -68.36 -8.57
CA MET A 328 50.03 -67.47 -9.14
C MET A 328 49.69 -66.00 -8.89
N ALA A 329 48.47 -65.57 -9.15
CA ALA A 329 48.05 -64.18 -8.87
C ALA A 329 48.21 -63.85 -7.39
N HIS A 330 47.88 -64.79 -6.51
CA HIS A 330 48.06 -64.56 -5.07
C HIS A 330 49.54 -64.40 -4.72
N CYS A 331 50.44 -65.11 -5.35
CA CYS A 331 51.89 -65.01 -5.14
C CYS A 331 52.45 -63.71 -5.64
N GLU A 332 52.03 -63.24 -6.84
CA GLU A 332 52.58 -62.03 -7.50
C GLU A 332 52.02 -60.73 -6.94
N SER A 333 50.73 -60.70 -6.63
CA SER A 333 50.04 -59.45 -6.28
C SER A 333 49.19 -59.55 -5.02
N GLY A 334 49.17 -60.69 -4.32
CA GLY A 334 48.18 -60.94 -3.28
C GLY A 334 46.80 -61.13 -3.82
N GLY A 335 46.61 -61.40 -5.15
CA GLY A 335 45.32 -61.52 -5.82
C GLY A 335 44.67 -60.18 -6.16
N ARG A 336 45.40 -59.06 -6.06
CA ARG A 336 44.86 -57.70 -6.33
C ARG A 336 45.14 -57.34 -7.80
N ALA A 337 44.10 -57.04 -8.51
CA ALA A 337 44.16 -56.68 -9.92
C ALA A 337 44.76 -55.25 -10.14
N ASP A 338 44.62 -54.40 -9.15
CA ASP A 338 45.12 -53.02 -9.12
C ASP A 338 46.53 -52.87 -8.54
N ALA A 339 47.17 -53.96 -8.15
CA ALA A 339 48.49 -53.95 -7.54
C ALA A 339 49.55 -53.37 -8.48
N VAL A 340 50.42 -52.51 -7.88
CA VAL A 340 51.60 -51.99 -8.55
C VAL A 340 52.79 -52.29 -7.62
N ASP A 341 53.91 -52.72 -8.21
CA ASP A 341 55.13 -53.00 -7.48
C ASP A 341 55.77 -51.70 -6.90
N GLY A 342 56.70 -51.86 -5.97
CA GLY A 342 57.37 -50.69 -5.34
C GLY A 342 58.16 -49.80 -6.31
N SER A 343 58.47 -50.26 -7.51
CA SER A 343 59.17 -49.50 -8.57
C SER A 343 58.15 -48.77 -9.50
N GLY A 344 56.87 -49.12 -9.44
CA GLY A 344 55.83 -48.62 -10.40
C GLY A 344 55.93 -49.22 -11.78
N ARG A 345 56.83 -50.18 -12.02
CA ARG A 345 57.14 -50.77 -13.34
C ARG A 345 56.21 -51.96 -13.66
N TYR A 346 55.86 -52.72 -12.67
CA TYR A 346 55.06 -53.94 -12.83
C TYR A 346 53.68 -53.76 -12.20
N GLY A 347 52.66 -54.27 -12.86
CA GLY A 347 51.29 -54.08 -12.37
C GLY A 347 50.36 -55.25 -12.64
N GLY A 348 49.23 -55.19 -11.91
CA GLY A 348 48.12 -56.16 -12.07
C GLY A 348 48.36 -57.51 -11.34
N LEU A 349 47.39 -58.40 -11.55
CA LEU A 349 47.38 -59.76 -10.92
C LEU A 349 48.68 -60.51 -11.11
N TYR A 350 49.35 -60.33 -12.25
CA TYR A 350 50.51 -61.13 -12.69
C TYR A 350 51.78 -60.25 -12.82
N GLN A 351 51.77 -59.06 -12.29
CA GLN A 351 52.91 -58.14 -12.27
C GLN A 351 53.65 -58.07 -13.64
N LEU A 352 52.87 -57.73 -14.67
CA LEU A 352 53.40 -57.51 -16.02
C LEU A 352 53.92 -56.08 -16.17
N ASP A 353 55.02 -55.89 -16.88
CA ASP A 353 55.47 -54.58 -17.33
C ASP A 353 54.63 -54.09 -18.50
N GLN A 354 54.61 -52.74 -18.70
CA GLN A 354 53.77 -52.14 -19.72
C GLN A 354 54.14 -52.50 -21.14
N GLY A 355 55.48 -52.82 -21.43
CA GLY A 355 55.92 -53.25 -22.72
C GLY A 355 55.37 -54.64 -23.08
N THR A 356 55.62 -55.61 -22.18
CA THR A 356 55.02 -56.97 -22.30
C THR A 356 53.49 -56.95 -22.40
N TRP A 357 52.85 -56.09 -21.61
CA TRP A 357 51.40 -55.90 -21.68
C TRP A 357 50.93 -55.49 -23.07
N ARG A 358 51.57 -54.49 -23.68
CA ARG A 358 51.27 -54.00 -25.03
C ARG A 358 51.56 -55.03 -26.12
N ASP A 359 52.65 -55.71 -25.99
CA ASP A 359 53.06 -56.78 -26.97
C ASP A 359 52.04 -57.90 -27.02
N LEU A 360 51.41 -58.18 -25.91
CA LEU A 360 50.25 -59.11 -25.80
C LEU A 360 48.94 -58.51 -26.29
N GLY A 361 48.94 -57.25 -26.74
CA GLY A 361 47.79 -56.52 -27.24
C GLY A 361 47.00 -55.80 -26.16
N GLY A 362 47.55 -55.59 -24.96
CA GLY A 362 46.91 -54.84 -23.87
C GLY A 362 46.92 -53.33 -24.11
N HIS A 363 45.84 -52.67 -23.76
CA HIS A 363 45.73 -51.24 -23.78
C HIS A 363 45.89 -50.66 -22.34
N GLY A 364 46.48 -49.46 -22.22
CA GLY A 364 46.73 -48.83 -20.93
C GLY A 364 47.77 -49.59 -20.11
N ARG A 365 47.63 -49.61 -18.79
CA ARG A 365 48.51 -50.32 -17.87
C ARG A 365 47.86 -51.64 -17.42
N PRO A 366 48.65 -52.68 -17.11
CA PRO A 366 48.10 -53.99 -16.69
C PRO A 366 47.11 -53.88 -15.52
N GLN A 367 47.42 -53.07 -14.50
CA GLN A 367 46.60 -52.88 -13.28
C GLN A 367 45.31 -52.13 -13.54
N ASP A 368 45.17 -51.40 -14.63
CA ASP A 368 43.96 -50.70 -15.00
C ASP A 368 42.98 -51.56 -15.80
N ALA A 369 43.43 -52.73 -16.24
CA ALA A 369 42.64 -53.68 -17.05
C ALA A 369 41.75 -54.60 -16.15
N PRO A 370 40.59 -55.06 -16.65
CA PRO A 370 39.79 -56.04 -15.95
C PRO A 370 40.56 -57.33 -15.62
N PRO A 371 40.30 -57.96 -14.45
CA PRO A 371 41.00 -59.21 -14.05
C PRO A 371 40.96 -60.33 -15.10
N ALA A 372 39.89 -60.43 -15.82
CA ALA A 372 39.72 -61.44 -16.88
C ALA A 372 40.69 -61.21 -18.05
N GLU A 373 40.96 -59.94 -18.42
CA GLU A 373 41.92 -59.58 -19.43
C GLU A 373 43.38 -59.83 -18.97
N GLN A 374 43.65 -59.43 -17.72
CA GLN A 374 44.95 -59.69 -17.13
C GLN A 374 45.27 -61.19 -17.16
N THR A 375 44.33 -62.04 -16.76
CA THR A 375 44.47 -63.51 -16.77
C THR A 375 44.62 -64.04 -18.19
N TYR A 376 43.83 -63.55 -19.12
CA TYR A 376 43.95 -63.95 -20.52
C TYR A 376 45.32 -63.67 -21.12
N ARG A 377 45.85 -62.44 -20.86
CA ARG A 377 47.17 -62.07 -21.39
C ARG A 377 48.33 -62.80 -20.68
N ALA A 378 48.21 -63.04 -19.40
CA ALA A 378 49.17 -63.85 -18.67
C ALA A 378 49.20 -65.29 -19.22
N LYS A 379 48.04 -65.88 -19.53
CA LYS A 379 47.95 -67.17 -20.19
C LYS A 379 48.61 -67.14 -21.58
N LYS A 380 48.44 -66.10 -22.37
CA LYS A 380 49.10 -65.91 -23.65
C LYS A 380 50.63 -65.82 -23.49
N LEU A 381 51.09 -65.04 -22.50
CA LEU A 381 52.49 -64.93 -22.18
C LEU A 381 53.16 -66.29 -21.82
N TYR A 382 52.39 -67.04 -21.01
CA TYR A 382 52.79 -68.40 -20.64
C TYR A 382 52.92 -69.30 -21.86
N GLN A 383 52.02 -69.25 -22.83
CA GLN A 383 52.15 -70.03 -24.09
C GLN A 383 53.41 -69.65 -24.88
N GLN A 384 53.85 -68.38 -24.79
CA GLN A 384 55.05 -67.94 -25.54
C GLN A 384 56.37 -68.22 -24.79
N ARG A 385 56.38 -68.04 -23.44
CA ARG A 385 57.64 -68.00 -22.66
C ARG A 385 57.60 -68.97 -21.45
N GLY A 386 56.58 -69.82 -21.29
CA GLY A 386 56.42 -70.66 -20.10
C GLY A 386 56.37 -69.85 -18.79
N THR A 387 57.07 -70.43 -17.80
CA THR A 387 57.21 -69.78 -16.46
C THR A 387 58.29 -68.71 -16.40
N GLY A 388 59.06 -68.52 -17.47
CA GLY A 388 60.22 -67.62 -17.47
C GLY A 388 59.95 -66.20 -17.01
N PRO A 389 58.83 -65.56 -17.37
CA PRO A 389 58.48 -64.25 -16.90
C PRO A 389 58.26 -64.16 -15.38
N TRP A 390 57.99 -65.26 -14.73
CA TRP A 390 57.66 -65.35 -13.28
C TRP A 390 58.64 -66.33 -12.58
N PRO A 391 59.91 -66.01 -12.40
CA PRO A 391 60.86 -66.92 -11.86
C PRO A 391 60.57 -67.43 -10.45
N THR A 392 59.92 -66.66 -9.65
CA THR A 392 59.57 -67.00 -8.29
C THR A 392 58.16 -67.64 -8.18
N CYS A 393 57.17 -66.99 -8.73
CA CYS A 393 55.77 -67.42 -8.56
C CYS A 393 55.30 -68.40 -9.66
N GLY A 394 55.99 -68.50 -10.82
CA GLY A 394 55.63 -69.39 -11.93
C GLY A 394 55.34 -70.83 -11.54
N ARG A 395 56.11 -71.37 -10.54
CA ARG A 395 55.90 -72.73 -9.97
C ARG A 395 54.51 -72.97 -9.35
N LYS A 396 53.82 -71.88 -8.94
CA LYS A 396 52.49 -71.93 -8.35
C LYS A 396 51.38 -72.30 -9.40
N LEU A 397 51.72 -72.23 -10.67
CA LEU A 397 50.84 -72.65 -11.76
C LEU A 397 50.56 -74.12 -11.77
N HIS A 398 51.49 -74.95 -11.21
CA HIS A 398 51.45 -76.43 -11.22
C HIS A 398 51.07 -77.00 -9.83
N GLN A 399 50.64 -76.15 -8.91
CA GLN A 399 50.22 -76.58 -7.55
C GLN A 399 48.73 -76.75 -7.39
#